data_915a4b15952592452374926d343b8472
#
_entry.id   915a4b15952592452374926d343b8472
#
_cell.length_a   1.000
_cell.length_b   1.000
_cell.length_c   1.000
_cell.angle_alpha   90.00
_cell.angle_beta   90.00
_cell.angle_gamma   90.00
#
_symmetry.space_group_name_H-M   'P 1'
#
loop_
_entity.id
_entity.type
_entity.pdbx_description
1 polymer ?
#
loop_
_entity_poly.entity_id
_entity_poly.type
_entity_poly.pdbx_seq_one_letter_code
_entity_poly.pdbx_strand_id
1 'polypeptide(L)'
;MSDKLPPKILILEADEIARTTLSNSIERYWFTVLRAGNIETAVRISSVNRPNVVIISAKSEGFATDEAAFQIRQVKGCADIPIIFIMQDQETPLDYKPLDNSLIECVPRPYTPNEVLIAVKALLRRSKPIFQDKVIKYKDVSMDLATFKVMRGTKRIHLGPTEFKILELLIQSPKVIFSRSQIIDYVWGADQNIEARTVDVHVNRLRSLVKLHADEVPFIKTVRSAGYCLNLPGE
;
A
#
# COMPACT_ATOMS: atom_id res chain seq x y z
N MET A 1 5.73 14.70 11.32
CA MET A 1 6.53 14.01 10.29
C MET A 1 6.39 12.50 10.49
N SER A 2 5.20 11.98 10.44
CA SER A 2 4.96 10.53 10.59
C SER A 2 3.86 10.19 9.60
N ASP A 3 4.10 9.28 8.70
CA ASP A 3 3.18 8.51 7.84
C ASP A 3 3.60 8.41 6.38
N LYS A 4 4.90 8.26 6.14
CA LYS A 4 5.43 7.97 4.79
C LYS A 4 5.71 6.47 4.54
N LEU A 5 5.34 5.61 5.48
CA LEU A 5 5.48 4.17 5.33
C LEU A 5 4.26 3.58 4.59
N PRO A 6 4.47 2.50 3.79
CA PRO A 6 3.38 1.80 3.15
C PRO A 6 2.32 1.41 4.19
N PRO A 7 1.02 1.54 3.87
CA PRO A 7 -0.02 1.06 4.75
C PRO A 7 0.18 -0.42 5.06
N LYS A 8 0.03 -0.77 6.33
CA LYS A 8 0.18 -2.14 6.82
C LYS A 8 -1.16 -2.85 6.74
N ILE A 9 -1.21 -3.97 6.06
CA ILE A 9 -2.40 -4.82 5.94
C ILE A 9 -2.13 -6.11 6.69
N LEU A 10 -2.91 -6.40 7.71
CA LEU A 10 -2.85 -7.68 8.40
C LEU A 10 -3.82 -8.65 7.73
N ILE A 11 -3.34 -9.83 7.36
CA ILE A 11 -4.14 -10.92 6.83
C ILE A 11 -4.20 -12.02 7.88
N LEU A 12 -5.40 -12.31 8.36
CA LEU A 12 -5.72 -13.44 9.22
C LEU A 12 -6.45 -14.50 8.39
N GLU A 13 -5.75 -15.56 8.05
CA GLU A 13 -6.24 -16.72 7.30
C GLU A 13 -5.53 -17.97 7.81
N ALA A 14 -6.29 -18.97 8.20
CA ALA A 14 -5.75 -20.22 8.76
C ALA A 14 -5.01 -21.05 7.70
N ASP A 15 -5.55 -21.12 6.49
CA ASP A 15 -4.93 -21.85 5.39
C ASP A 15 -3.67 -21.11 4.88
N GLU A 16 -2.53 -21.80 4.94
CA GLU A 16 -1.24 -21.21 4.58
C GLU A 16 -1.13 -20.86 3.09
N ILE A 17 -1.71 -21.68 2.23
CA ILE A 17 -1.67 -21.48 0.78
C ILE A 17 -2.53 -20.27 0.41
N ALA A 18 -3.75 -20.20 0.94
CA ALA A 18 -4.65 -19.06 0.72
C ALA A 18 -4.05 -17.79 1.28
N ARG A 19 -3.49 -17.81 2.51
CA ARG A 19 -2.81 -16.70 3.15
C ARG A 19 -1.65 -16.18 2.31
N THR A 20 -0.81 -17.07 1.82
CA THR A 20 0.36 -16.73 1.00
C THR A 20 -0.06 -16.16 -0.35
N THR A 21 -1.03 -16.76 -1.02
CA THR A 21 -1.55 -16.33 -2.32
C THR A 21 -2.14 -14.92 -2.22
N LEU A 22 -2.98 -14.67 -1.22
CA LEU A 22 -3.58 -13.35 -0.99
C LEU A 22 -2.51 -12.32 -0.63
N SER A 23 -1.57 -12.67 0.24
CA SER A 23 -0.45 -11.80 0.62
C SER A 23 0.37 -11.36 -0.57
N ASN A 24 0.81 -12.29 -1.39
CA ASN A 24 1.62 -12.01 -2.58
C ASN A 24 0.86 -11.12 -3.59
N SER A 25 -0.45 -11.28 -3.67
CA SER A 25 -1.29 -10.47 -4.53
C SER A 25 -1.39 -9.02 -4.05
N ILE A 26 -1.48 -8.79 -2.74
CA ILE A 26 -1.58 -7.47 -2.13
C ILE A 26 -0.21 -6.77 -2.08
N GLU A 27 0.87 -7.48 -1.80
CA GLU A 27 2.24 -6.94 -1.75
C GLU A 27 2.68 -6.30 -3.08
N ARG A 28 2.09 -6.71 -4.20
CA ARG A 28 2.32 -6.07 -5.51
C ARG A 28 1.85 -4.61 -5.60
N TYR A 29 1.06 -4.13 -4.62
CA TYR A 29 0.40 -2.83 -4.63
C TYR A 29 0.81 -1.93 -3.48
N TRP A 30 2.09 -1.82 -3.21
CA TRP A 30 2.61 -0.86 -2.21
C TRP A 30 1.96 -0.95 -0.83
N PHE A 31 1.74 -2.16 -0.33
CA PHE A 31 1.31 -2.44 1.03
C PHE A 31 2.36 -3.28 1.75
N THR A 32 2.55 -3.03 3.04
CA THR A 32 3.27 -3.96 3.91
C THR A 32 2.27 -5.00 4.40
N VAL A 33 2.47 -6.26 4.03
CA VAL A 33 1.57 -7.33 4.46
C VAL A 33 2.11 -8.02 5.70
N LEU A 34 1.27 -8.09 6.73
CA LEU A 34 1.48 -8.83 7.96
C LEU A 34 0.62 -10.09 7.90
N ARG A 35 1.15 -11.24 8.33
CA ARG A 35 0.49 -12.54 8.14
C ARG A 35 0.25 -13.21 9.49
N ALA A 36 -0.97 -13.68 9.71
CA ALA A 36 -1.38 -14.43 10.89
C ALA A 36 -2.19 -15.66 10.48
N GLY A 37 -1.89 -16.82 11.06
CA GLY A 37 -2.63 -18.06 10.85
C GLY A 37 -3.69 -18.33 11.93
N ASN A 38 -3.69 -17.56 13.01
CA ASN A 38 -4.62 -17.68 14.14
C ASN A 38 -4.83 -16.33 14.83
N ILE A 39 -5.86 -16.27 15.67
CA ILE A 39 -6.27 -15.04 16.37
C ILE A 39 -5.16 -14.51 17.29
N GLU A 40 -4.51 -15.39 18.07
CA GLU A 40 -3.47 -15.00 19.01
C GLU A 40 -2.32 -14.27 18.29
N THR A 41 -1.86 -14.82 17.19
CA THR A 41 -0.83 -14.20 16.34
C THR A 41 -1.30 -12.87 15.77
N ALA A 42 -2.56 -12.78 15.33
CA ALA A 42 -3.12 -11.54 14.80
C ALA A 42 -3.19 -10.44 15.87
N VAL A 43 -3.63 -10.75 17.07
CA VAL A 43 -3.67 -9.83 18.22
C VAL A 43 -2.26 -9.35 18.57
N ARG A 44 -1.29 -10.26 18.67
CA ARG A 44 0.11 -9.92 18.92
C ARG A 44 0.69 -9.00 17.86
N ILE A 45 0.47 -9.32 16.59
CA ILE A 45 0.92 -8.47 15.48
C ILE A 45 0.25 -7.10 15.55
N SER A 46 -1.05 -7.04 15.82
CA SER A 46 -1.80 -5.79 15.92
C SER A 46 -1.27 -4.88 17.03
N SER A 47 -0.89 -5.44 18.17
CA SER A 47 -0.35 -4.68 19.30
C SER A 47 0.99 -3.99 19.00
N VAL A 48 1.85 -4.66 18.22
CA VAL A 48 3.19 -4.16 17.89
C VAL A 48 3.17 -3.29 16.63
N ASN A 49 2.48 -3.75 15.59
CA ASN A 49 2.59 -3.14 14.25
C ASN A 49 1.50 -2.14 13.93
N ARG A 50 0.37 -2.16 14.64
CA ARG A 50 -0.80 -1.29 14.42
C ARG A 50 -1.18 -1.22 12.93
N PRO A 51 -1.74 -2.29 12.36
CA PRO A 51 -2.11 -2.32 10.95
C PRO A 51 -3.14 -1.23 10.60
N ASN A 52 -3.21 -0.87 9.35
CA ASN A 52 -4.17 0.12 8.84
C ASN A 52 -5.48 -0.51 8.39
N VAL A 53 -5.45 -1.78 8.00
CA VAL A 53 -6.61 -2.59 7.64
C VAL A 53 -6.32 -4.03 8.07
N VAL A 54 -7.33 -4.73 8.52
CA VAL A 54 -7.28 -6.18 8.80
C VAL A 54 -8.19 -6.89 7.80
N ILE A 55 -7.68 -7.95 7.20
CA ILE A 55 -8.46 -8.89 6.39
C ILE A 55 -8.63 -10.16 7.22
N ILE A 56 -9.87 -10.55 7.48
CA ILE A 56 -10.21 -11.77 8.20
C ILE A 56 -10.91 -12.69 7.21
N SER A 57 -10.30 -13.82 6.95
CA SER A 57 -10.82 -14.80 6.02
C SER A 57 -11.39 -15.98 6.81
N ALA A 58 -12.71 -16.09 6.83
CA ALA A 58 -13.39 -17.22 7.43
C ALA A 58 -13.32 -18.43 6.50
N LYS A 59 -12.70 -19.48 6.96
CA LYS A 59 -13.01 -20.84 6.52
C LYS A 59 -13.74 -21.55 7.66
N SER A 60 -14.58 -22.51 7.31
CA SER A 60 -15.43 -23.30 8.21
C SER A 60 -14.69 -24.07 9.32
N GLU A 61 -13.37 -24.08 9.33
CA GLU A 61 -12.54 -24.76 10.31
C GLU A 61 -11.35 -23.86 10.70
N GLY A 62 -11.41 -23.24 11.88
CA GLY A 62 -10.24 -22.53 12.43
C GLY A 62 -10.52 -21.46 13.47
N PHE A 63 -11.42 -20.52 13.22
CA PHE A 63 -11.80 -19.49 14.20
C PHE A 63 -13.07 -18.74 13.75
N ALA A 64 -13.82 -18.22 14.72
CA ALA A 64 -14.96 -17.36 14.47
C ALA A 64 -14.47 -15.96 14.08
N THR A 65 -14.99 -15.42 12.98
CA THR A 65 -14.56 -14.11 12.42
C THR A 65 -14.92 -12.95 13.32
N ASP A 66 -16.06 -13.03 13.99
CA ASP A 66 -16.55 -12.05 14.96
C ASP A 66 -15.65 -11.99 16.20
N GLU A 67 -15.26 -13.13 16.75
CA GLU A 67 -14.33 -13.22 17.86
C GLU A 67 -12.98 -12.62 17.47
N ALA A 68 -12.46 -12.96 16.29
CA ALA A 68 -11.22 -12.42 15.77
C ALA A 68 -11.27 -10.90 15.67
N ALA A 69 -12.34 -10.36 15.07
CA ALA A 69 -12.54 -8.93 14.92
C ALA A 69 -12.65 -8.24 16.28
N PHE A 70 -13.40 -8.82 17.21
CA PHE A 70 -13.56 -8.30 18.57
C PHE A 70 -12.21 -8.25 19.29
N GLN A 71 -11.46 -9.36 19.34
CA GLN A 71 -10.18 -9.41 20.03
C GLN A 71 -9.15 -8.43 19.44
N ILE A 72 -9.09 -8.29 18.12
CA ILE A 72 -8.20 -7.34 17.46
C ILE A 72 -8.56 -5.89 17.84
N ARG A 73 -9.85 -5.56 17.90
CA ARG A 73 -10.31 -4.20 18.25
C ARG A 73 -10.12 -3.87 19.74
N GLN A 74 -10.01 -4.86 20.62
CA GLN A 74 -9.63 -4.65 22.03
C GLN A 74 -8.16 -4.24 22.20
N VAL A 75 -7.33 -4.42 21.18
CA VAL A 75 -5.94 -3.98 21.23
C VAL A 75 -5.88 -2.45 21.27
N LYS A 76 -5.11 -1.91 22.21
CA LYS A 76 -4.93 -0.45 22.35
C LYS A 76 -4.50 0.20 21.02
N GLY A 77 -5.32 1.11 20.52
CA GLY A 77 -5.12 1.82 19.26
C GLY A 77 -5.61 1.09 18.01
N CYS A 78 -6.38 0.01 18.18
CA CYS A 78 -7.05 -0.73 17.10
C CYS A 78 -8.59 -0.70 17.20
N ALA A 79 -9.18 0.11 18.09
CA ALA A 79 -10.62 0.15 18.31
C ALA A 79 -11.42 0.43 17.01
N ASP A 80 -10.93 1.36 16.21
CA ASP A 80 -11.58 1.77 14.95
C ASP A 80 -10.84 1.21 13.72
N ILE A 81 -10.14 0.08 13.87
CA ILE A 81 -9.42 -0.50 12.74
C ILE A 81 -10.40 -1.00 11.67
N PRO A 82 -10.21 -0.62 10.41
CA PRO A 82 -11.02 -1.13 9.32
C PRO A 82 -10.83 -2.63 9.13
N ILE A 83 -11.93 -3.35 8.88
CA ILE A 83 -11.93 -4.79 8.72
C ILE A 83 -12.58 -5.19 7.40
N ILE A 84 -11.96 -6.10 6.69
CA ILE A 84 -12.51 -6.80 5.52
C ILE A 84 -12.77 -8.24 5.94
N PHE A 85 -14.02 -8.68 5.80
CA PHE A 85 -14.36 -10.08 5.93
C PHE A 85 -14.39 -10.74 4.55
N ILE A 86 -13.66 -11.82 4.39
CA ILE A 86 -13.79 -12.72 3.24
C ILE A 86 -14.71 -13.86 3.66
N MET A 87 -15.89 -13.91 3.08
CA MET A 87 -17.01 -14.78 3.52
C MET A 87 -17.39 -15.80 2.44
N GLN A 88 -18.03 -16.89 2.87
CA GLN A 88 -18.72 -17.79 1.94
C GLN A 88 -20.09 -17.21 1.56
N ASP A 89 -20.58 -17.54 0.38
CA ASP A 89 -21.71 -16.91 -0.34
C ASP A 89 -23.07 -16.88 0.40
N GLN A 90 -23.19 -17.47 1.59
CA GLN A 90 -24.42 -17.57 2.35
C GLN A 90 -24.38 -16.97 3.77
N GLU A 91 -23.23 -16.44 4.17
CA GLU A 91 -23.07 -15.82 5.48
C GLU A 91 -23.30 -14.30 5.37
N THR A 92 -24.44 -13.83 5.83
CA THR A 92 -24.68 -12.39 5.97
C THR A 92 -24.06 -11.90 7.28
N PRO A 93 -23.35 -10.76 7.29
CA PRO A 93 -22.76 -10.19 8.50
C PRO A 93 -23.82 -9.55 9.42
N LEU A 94 -25.01 -10.16 9.55
CA LEU A 94 -26.17 -9.56 10.21
C LEU A 94 -26.06 -9.40 11.74
N ASP A 95 -25.07 -10.02 12.37
CA ASP A 95 -24.93 -9.99 13.83
C ASP A 95 -23.83 -9.03 14.35
N TYR A 96 -23.19 -8.29 13.46
CA TYR A 96 -22.13 -7.32 13.83
C TYR A 96 -22.68 -5.96 14.31
N LYS A 97 -23.69 -5.97 15.14
CA LYS A 97 -24.33 -4.76 15.68
C LYS A 97 -23.48 -3.81 16.54
N PRO A 98 -22.33 -4.18 17.10
CA PRO A 98 -21.50 -3.21 17.83
C PRO A 98 -20.42 -2.52 17.00
N LEU A 99 -20.27 -2.84 15.72
CA LEU A 99 -19.20 -2.30 14.89
C LEU A 99 -19.75 -1.16 14.01
N ASP A 100 -19.03 -0.04 13.96
CA ASP A 100 -19.32 1.00 12.97
C ASP A 100 -19.20 0.40 11.56
N ASN A 101 -20.35 0.18 10.93
CA ASN A 101 -20.46 -0.44 9.61
C ASN A 101 -19.72 0.36 8.52
N SER A 102 -19.37 1.63 8.78
CA SER A 102 -18.61 2.46 7.85
C SER A 102 -17.18 1.98 7.63
N LEU A 103 -16.61 1.21 8.59
CA LEU A 103 -15.27 0.66 8.56
C LEU A 103 -15.21 -0.86 8.34
N ILE A 104 -16.30 -1.41 7.82
CA ILE A 104 -16.40 -2.83 7.47
C ILE A 104 -16.71 -2.97 5.98
N GLU A 105 -16.04 -3.92 5.34
CA GLU A 105 -16.34 -4.41 4.00
C GLU A 105 -16.42 -5.92 3.99
N CYS A 106 -17.28 -6.46 3.12
CA CYS A 106 -17.39 -7.90 2.93
C CYS A 106 -17.06 -8.25 1.48
N VAL A 107 -16.24 -9.25 1.30
CA VAL A 107 -15.85 -9.78 -0.01
C VAL A 107 -16.31 -11.24 -0.07
N PRO A 108 -17.30 -11.57 -0.91
CA PRO A 108 -17.78 -12.95 -1.03
C PRO A 108 -16.78 -13.84 -1.75
N ARG A 109 -16.80 -15.12 -1.45
CA ARG A 109 -16.08 -16.15 -2.22
C ARG A 109 -16.98 -16.69 -3.34
N PRO A 110 -16.43 -17.01 -4.52
CA PRO A 110 -15.05 -16.83 -4.94
C PRO A 110 -14.72 -15.36 -5.24
N TYR A 111 -13.54 -14.90 -4.85
CA TYR A 111 -13.09 -13.53 -5.08
C TYR A 111 -11.84 -13.48 -5.97
N THR A 112 -11.67 -12.36 -6.63
CA THR A 112 -10.42 -12.01 -7.30
C THR A 112 -9.53 -11.15 -6.38
N PRO A 113 -8.21 -11.22 -6.50
CA PRO A 113 -7.32 -10.32 -5.74
C PRO A 113 -7.62 -8.84 -5.93
N ASN A 114 -8.16 -8.47 -7.09
CA ASN A 114 -8.54 -7.08 -7.38
C ASN A 114 -9.74 -6.60 -6.57
N GLU A 115 -10.72 -7.48 -6.29
CA GLU A 115 -11.88 -7.14 -5.45
C GLU A 115 -11.44 -6.85 -4.00
N VAL A 116 -10.57 -7.70 -3.45
CA VAL A 116 -9.99 -7.45 -2.11
C VAL A 116 -9.19 -6.14 -2.10
N LEU A 117 -8.43 -5.86 -3.14
CA LEU A 117 -7.65 -4.63 -3.27
C LEU A 117 -8.56 -3.39 -3.33
N ILE A 118 -9.71 -3.47 -4.03
CA ILE A 118 -10.70 -2.39 -4.08
C ILE A 118 -11.26 -2.11 -2.68
N ALA A 119 -11.62 -3.16 -1.94
CA ALA A 119 -12.11 -3.05 -0.57
C ALA A 119 -11.06 -2.44 0.38
N VAL A 120 -9.79 -2.88 0.31
CA VAL A 120 -8.68 -2.30 1.08
C VAL A 120 -8.57 -0.79 0.83
N LYS A 121 -8.57 -0.38 -0.44
CA LYS A 121 -8.45 1.04 -0.82
C LYS A 121 -9.65 1.86 -0.35
N ALA A 122 -10.87 1.30 -0.47
CA ALA A 122 -12.09 1.96 -0.01
C ALA A 122 -12.07 2.23 1.50
N LEU A 123 -11.64 1.23 2.29
CA LEU A 123 -11.54 1.37 3.75
C LEU A 123 -10.43 2.32 4.17
N LEU A 124 -9.26 2.28 3.55
CA LEU A 124 -8.18 3.22 3.83
C LEU A 124 -8.62 4.66 3.60
N ARG A 125 -9.37 4.94 2.52
CA ARG A 125 -9.91 6.27 2.24
C ARG A 125 -10.92 6.75 3.29
N ARG A 126 -11.75 5.85 3.82
CA ARG A 126 -12.75 6.17 4.84
C ARG A 126 -12.15 6.34 6.24
N SER A 127 -11.16 5.52 6.58
CA SER A 127 -10.63 5.46 7.95
C SER A 127 -9.66 6.57 8.31
N LYS A 128 -8.93 7.13 7.35
CA LYS A 128 -7.92 8.17 7.61
C LYS A 128 -7.96 9.28 6.58
N PRO A 129 -8.16 10.55 7.01
CA PRO A 129 -8.12 11.72 6.13
C PRO A 129 -6.83 11.85 5.31
N ILE A 130 -5.71 11.32 5.83
CA ILE A 130 -4.41 11.33 5.14
C ILE A 130 -4.42 10.52 3.83
N PHE A 131 -5.38 9.58 3.68
CA PHE A 131 -5.59 8.80 2.47
C PHE A 131 -6.68 9.39 1.56
N GLN A 132 -7.28 10.54 1.93
CA GLN A 132 -8.28 11.21 1.09
C GLN A 132 -7.58 12.07 0.04
N ASP A 133 -7.88 11.77 -1.22
CA ASP A 133 -7.68 12.59 -2.43
C ASP A 133 -6.40 13.44 -2.53
N LYS A 134 -5.27 12.91 -2.12
CA LYS A 134 -3.99 13.56 -2.35
C LYS A 134 -3.45 13.19 -3.73
N VAL A 135 -4.00 13.81 -4.75
CA VAL A 135 -3.44 13.71 -6.10
C VAL A 135 -2.33 14.73 -6.25
N ILE A 136 -1.11 14.26 -6.46
CA ILE A 136 0.02 15.11 -6.84
C ILE A 136 0.22 15.03 -8.36
N LYS A 137 0.62 16.15 -8.96
CA LYS A 137 0.78 16.25 -10.42
C LYS A 137 2.08 16.95 -10.79
N TYR A 138 2.69 16.47 -11.85
CA TYR A 138 3.79 17.16 -12.50
C TYR A 138 3.71 16.90 -14.01
N LYS A 139 3.55 17.98 -14.79
CA LYS A 139 3.28 17.91 -16.24
C LYS A 139 2.06 17.00 -16.50
N ASP A 140 2.23 16.01 -17.36
CA ASP A 140 1.22 15.03 -17.76
C ASP A 140 1.12 13.81 -16.83
N VAL A 141 1.95 13.74 -15.77
CA VAL A 141 1.91 12.68 -14.77
C VAL A 141 1.08 13.11 -13.57
N SER A 142 0.14 12.27 -13.18
CA SER A 142 -0.63 12.39 -11.92
C SER A 142 -0.52 11.12 -11.09
N MET A 143 -0.36 11.29 -9.79
CA MET A 143 -0.31 10.21 -8.82
C MET A 143 -1.39 10.42 -7.77
N ASP A 144 -2.27 9.47 -7.64
CA ASP A 144 -3.23 9.39 -6.55
C ASP A 144 -2.58 8.58 -5.41
N LEU A 145 -2.20 9.28 -4.34
CA LEU A 145 -1.48 8.68 -3.22
C LEU A 145 -2.39 7.79 -2.35
N ALA A 146 -3.70 7.98 -2.43
CA ALA A 146 -4.67 7.18 -1.70
C ALA A 146 -4.94 5.83 -2.39
N THR A 147 -5.02 5.84 -3.72
CA THR A 147 -5.31 4.63 -4.51
C THR A 147 -4.07 4.02 -5.16
N PHE A 148 -2.90 4.64 -4.97
CA PHE A 148 -1.63 4.26 -5.62
C PHE A 148 -1.74 4.17 -7.15
N LYS A 149 -2.64 4.96 -7.72
CA LYS A 149 -2.86 5.02 -9.16
C LYS A 149 -1.97 6.09 -9.77
N VAL A 150 -1.21 5.69 -10.78
CA VAL A 150 -0.38 6.61 -11.55
C VAL A 150 -0.93 6.67 -12.97
N MET A 151 -1.12 7.89 -13.46
CA MET A 151 -1.53 8.16 -14.83
C MET A 151 -0.49 9.04 -15.49
N ARG A 152 -0.23 8.81 -16.79
CA ARG A 152 0.49 9.73 -17.65
C ARG A 152 -0.39 10.08 -18.85
N GLY A 153 -0.91 11.29 -18.86
CA GLY A 153 -2.03 11.63 -19.75
C GLY A 153 -3.21 10.69 -19.50
N THR A 154 -3.64 9.95 -20.52
CA THR A 154 -4.71 8.96 -20.44
C THR A 154 -4.22 7.54 -20.11
N LYS A 155 -2.90 7.30 -20.16
CA LYS A 155 -2.31 5.97 -19.95
C LYS A 155 -2.12 5.69 -18.47
N ARG A 156 -2.63 4.56 -18.00
CA ARG A 156 -2.33 4.06 -16.64
C ARG A 156 -0.95 3.42 -16.61
N ILE A 157 -0.15 3.80 -15.60
CA ILE A 157 1.17 3.25 -15.36
C ILE A 157 1.12 2.37 -14.10
N HIS A 158 1.62 1.16 -14.20
CA HIS A 158 1.75 0.24 -13.08
C HIS A 158 3.17 0.34 -12.51
N LEU A 159 3.28 0.91 -11.31
CA LEU A 159 4.54 1.02 -10.59
C LEU A 159 4.59 0.02 -9.44
N GLY A 160 5.78 -0.52 -9.17
CA GLY A 160 6.07 -1.20 -7.92
C GLY A 160 6.17 -0.21 -6.74
N PRO A 161 6.18 -0.71 -5.50
CA PRO A 161 6.23 0.14 -4.30
C PRO A 161 7.41 1.11 -4.28
N THR A 162 8.58 0.63 -4.65
CA THR A 162 9.82 1.41 -4.69
C THR A 162 9.77 2.50 -5.75
N GLU A 163 9.38 2.15 -6.98
CA GLU A 163 9.22 3.10 -8.08
C GLU A 163 8.19 4.18 -7.75
N PHE A 164 7.09 3.79 -7.10
CA PHE A 164 6.06 4.73 -6.67
C PHE A 164 6.60 5.77 -5.69
N LYS A 165 7.33 5.33 -4.64
CA LYS A 165 7.94 6.24 -3.67
C LYS A 165 8.99 7.16 -4.27
N ILE A 166 9.83 6.64 -5.16
CA ILE A 166 10.82 7.47 -5.87
C ILE A 166 10.11 8.54 -6.69
N LEU A 167 9.07 8.17 -7.44
CA LEU A 167 8.31 9.12 -8.25
C LEU A 167 7.58 10.14 -7.39
N GLU A 168 6.99 9.72 -6.27
CA GLU A 168 6.34 10.62 -5.29
C GLU A 168 7.32 11.67 -4.77
N LEU A 169 8.50 11.25 -4.32
CA LEU A 169 9.55 12.16 -3.83
C LEU A 169 9.90 13.22 -4.88
N LEU A 170 10.14 12.78 -6.11
CA LEU A 170 10.54 13.65 -7.20
C LEU A 170 9.42 14.61 -7.63
N ILE A 171 8.16 14.17 -7.66
CA ILE A 171 7.00 15.02 -8.02
C ILE A 171 6.70 16.05 -6.95
N GLN A 172 6.88 15.72 -5.66
CA GLN A 172 6.67 16.67 -4.57
C GLN A 172 7.66 17.85 -4.61
N SER A 173 8.83 17.66 -5.20
CA SER A 173 9.88 18.67 -5.27
C SER A 173 10.64 18.59 -6.61
N PRO A 174 9.99 18.97 -7.73
CA PRO A 174 10.50 18.69 -9.09
C PRO A 174 11.85 19.33 -9.42
N LYS A 175 12.16 20.46 -8.78
CA LYS A 175 13.40 21.24 -9.00
C LYS A 175 14.53 20.87 -8.04
N VAL A 176 14.26 19.96 -7.08
CA VAL A 176 15.27 19.52 -6.11
C VAL A 176 16.03 18.34 -6.66
N ILE A 177 17.35 18.39 -6.57
CA ILE A 177 18.22 17.26 -6.88
C ILE A 177 18.33 16.41 -5.61
N PHE A 178 17.82 15.19 -5.68
CA PHE A 178 17.92 14.23 -4.59
C PHE A 178 19.13 13.32 -4.79
N SER A 179 20.04 13.30 -3.83
CA SER A 179 21.15 12.35 -3.82
C SER A 179 20.64 10.91 -3.65
N ARG A 180 21.50 9.93 -3.98
CA ARG A 180 21.16 8.51 -3.81
C ARG A 180 20.88 8.18 -2.34
N SER A 181 21.66 8.73 -1.42
CA SER A 181 21.42 8.56 0.03
C SER A 181 20.07 9.12 0.46
N GLN A 182 19.73 10.32 0.04
CA GLN A 182 18.40 10.92 0.34
C GLN A 182 17.24 10.09 -0.21
N ILE A 183 17.41 9.49 -1.38
CA ILE A 183 16.39 8.59 -1.96
C ILE A 183 16.32 7.29 -1.13
N ILE A 184 17.45 6.73 -0.71
CA ILE A 184 17.48 5.54 0.17
C ILE A 184 16.75 5.83 1.47
N ASP A 185 17.11 6.92 2.15
CA ASP A 185 16.50 7.29 3.43
C ASP A 185 14.98 7.49 3.30
N TYR A 186 14.53 8.08 2.20
CA TYR A 186 13.11 8.30 1.96
C TYR A 186 12.35 7.00 1.67
N VAL A 187 12.92 6.12 0.86
CA VAL A 187 12.24 4.91 0.35
C VAL A 187 12.30 3.76 1.33
N TRP A 188 13.46 3.52 1.93
CA TRP A 188 13.70 2.35 2.78
C TRP A 188 13.91 2.70 4.25
N GLY A 189 14.21 3.96 4.59
CA GLY A 189 14.56 4.42 5.93
C GLY A 189 16.08 4.52 6.15
N ALA A 190 16.49 5.39 7.08
CA ALA A 190 17.90 5.71 7.31
C ALA A 190 18.74 4.54 7.86
N ASP A 191 18.10 3.56 8.50
CA ASP A 191 18.81 2.44 9.15
C ASP A 191 19.01 1.22 8.22
N GLN A 192 18.70 1.37 6.94
CA GLN A 192 18.81 0.27 5.97
C GLN A 192 20.14 0.33 5.22
N ASN A 193 20.90 -0.77 5.26
CA ASN A 193 22.14 -0.90 4.50
C ASN A 193 21.86 -1.24 3.02
N ILE A 194 21.41 -0.23 2.27
CA ILE A 194 21.06 -0.34 0.85
C ILE A 194 22.18 0.31 0.02
N GLU A 195 22.67 -0.43 -0.96
CA GLU A 195 23.67 0.10 -1.89
C GLU A 195 23.10 1.20 -2.80
N ALA A 196 23.86 2.25 -3.04
CA ALA A 196 23.49 3.36 -3.91
C ALA A 196 23.09 2.91 -5.33
N ARG A 197 23.69 1.81 -5.83
CA ARG A 197 23.38 1.21 -7.12
C ARG A 197 21.94 0.69 -7.21
N THR A 198 21.34 0.30 -6.11
CA THR A 198 19.94 -0.11 -6.05
C THR A 198 19.01 1.01 -6.52
N VAL A 199 19.31 2.26 -6.13
CA VAL A 199 18.55 3.42 -6.61
C VAL A 199 18.62 3.55 -8.12
N ASP A 200 19.81 3.37 -8.70
CA ASP A 200 20.01 3.50 -10.15
C ASP A 200 19.17 2.47 -10.93
N VAL A 201 19.08 1.24 -10.43
CA VAL A 201 18.25 0.18 -11.01
C VAL A 201 16.78 0.57 -11.01
N HIS A 202 16.26 1.02 -9.86
CA HIS A 202 14.85 1.44 -9.74
C HIS A 202 14.53 2.69 -10.55
N VAL A 203 15.43 3.67 -10.61
CA VAL A 203 15.26 4.87 -11.46
C VAL A 203 15.24 4.50 -12.93
N ASN A 204 16.10 3.60 -13.39
CA ASN A 204 16.11 3.16 -14.78
C ASN A 204 14.81 2.39 -15.14
N ARG A 205 14.35 1.53 -14.22
CA ARG A 205 13.06 0.84 -14.37
C ARG A 205 11.89 1.83 -14.41
N LEU A 206 11.90 2.82 -13.52
CA LEU A 206 10.88 3.87 -13.47
C LEU A 206 10.86 4.69 -14.78
N ARG A 207 12.02 5.07 -15.31
CA ARG A 207 12.13 5.75 -16.62
C ARG A 207 11.46 4.94 -17.72
N SER A 208 11.72 3.64 -17.79
CA SER A 208 11.13 2.76 -18.79
C SER A 208 9.61 2.67 -18.65
N LEU A 209 9.09 2.62 -17.42
CA LEU A 209 7.66 2.52 -17.14
C LEU A 209 6.89 3.81 -17.44
N VAL A 210 7.49 4.97 -17.14
CA VAL A 210 6.85 6.27 -17.40
C VAL A 210 6.99 6.74 -18.85
N LYS A 211 7.87 6.14 -19.65
CA LYS A 211 8.10 6.53 -21.04
C LYS A 211 6.87 6.26 -21.91
N LEU A 212 6.50 7.24 -22.77
CA LEU A 212 5.40 7.08 -23.71
C LEU A 212 5.89 6.72 -25.11
N HIS A 213 6.99 7.33 -25.58
CA HIS A 213 7.54 7.15 -26.91
C HIS A 213 9.05 6.87 -26.86
N ALA A 214 9.56 6.18 -27.89
CA ALA A 214 10.97 5.76 -27.93
C ALA A 214 11.96 6.92 -27.86
N ASP A 215 11.65 8.05 -28.49
CA ASP A 215 12.53 9.22 -28.64
C ASP A 215 12.25 10.32 -27.60
N GLU A 216 11.47 9.99 -26.56
CA GLU A 216 11.11 10.97 -25.55
C GLU A 216 12.30 11.32 -24.63
N VAL A 217 12.46 12.62 -24.36
CA VAL A 217 13.42 13.10 -23.34
C VAL A 217 13.09 12.46 -21.99
N PRO A 218 14.08 11.93 -21.28
CA PRO A 218 13.86 11.26 -20.01
C PRO A 218 13.11 12.15 -19.01
N PHE A 219 11.97 11.65 -18.52
CA PHE A 219 11.15 12.32 -17.51
C PHE A 219 11.93 12.58 -16.20
N ILE A 220 12.84 11.66 -15.86
CA ILE A 220 13.74 11.80 -14.71
C ILE A 220 15.13 12.11 -15.23
N LYS A 221 15.67 13.25 -14.84
CA LYS A 221 17.03 13.69 -15.20
C LYS A 221 18.07 13.17 -14.23
N THR A 222 19.24 12.82 -14.74
CA THR A 222 20.43 12.51 -13.94
C THR A 222 21.32 13.73 -13.88
N VAL A 223 21.63 14.17 -12.66
CA VAL A 223 22.68 15.16 -12.42
C VAL A 223 23.92 14.41 -11.98
N ARG A 224 24.96 14.42 -12.85
CA ARG A 224 26.20 13.66 -12.60
C ARG A 224 26.77 14.02 -11.23
N SER A 225 27.19 13.02 -10.49
CA SER A 225 27.74 13.09 -9.13
C SER A 225 26.79 13.65 -8.06
N ALA A 226 25.60 14.19 -8.40
CA ALA A 226 24.65 14.78 -7.46
C ALA A 226 23.42 13.91 -7.21
N GLY A 227 22.80 13.32 -8.27
CA GLY A 227 21.61 12.47 -8.09
C GLY A 227 20.57 12.62 -9.19
N TYR A 228 19.30 12.70 -8.80
CA TYR A 228 18.15 12.69 -9.70
C TYR A 228 17.17 13.82 -9.41
N CYS A 229 16.53 14.34 -10.45
CA CYS A 229 15.46 15.34 -10.37
C CYS A 229 14.50 15.20 -11.56
N LEU A 230 13.36 15.90 -11.54
CA LEU A 230 12.46 15.99 -12.69
C LEU A 230 12.78 17.18 -13.57
N ASN A 231 13.23 18.27 -12.99
CA ASN A 231 13.60 19.49 -13.68
C ASN A 231 14.93 20.01 -13.15
N LEU A 232 15.77 20.58 -14.00
CA LEU A 232 17.02 21.17 -13.53
C LEU A 232 16.73 22.51 -12.83
N PRO A 233 17.49 22.85 -11.76
CA PRO A 233 17.42 24.17 -11.19
C PRO A 233 17.75 25.22 -12.29
N GLY A 234 16.79 26.14 -12.55
CA GLY A 234 16.92 27.17 -13.58
C GLY A 234 16.18 26.93 -14.89
N GLU A 235 15.54 25.75 -15.08
CA GLU A 235 14.59 25.50 -16.18
C GLU A 235 13.15 25.81 -15.81
#